data_556d2b67438deae230dd04e92ccc65ce
#
_entry.id   556d2b67438deae230dd04e92ccc65ce
#
_cell.length_a   1.000
_cell.length_b   1.000
_cell.length_c   1.000
_cell.angle_alpha   90.00
_cell.angle_beta   90.00
_cell.angle_gamma   90.00
#
_symmetry.space_group_name_H-M   'P 1'
#
loop_
_entity.id
_entity.type
_entity.pdbx_description
1 polymer ?
#
loop_
_entity_poly.entity_id
_entity_poly.type
_entity_poly.pdbx_seq_one_letter_code
_entity_poly.pdbx_strand_id
1 'polypeptide(L)'
;MQHTDYTHLMRVRELLAHCDVPLETLNADLARERIRAANKQLDDYILPRAGSLDAPITVVVGGSTGAGKSTLVNSLLGEPLTRAGAIRPTTRQPVLLHRSEDAPYLGSEHYLPSMRHHSVAAGETVPGADAHTEADVLVTLQTQTVPPGIALIDAPDIDSVSEQNRRLAKDLLSAADLWLFVTTANRYADAVPWELLHRAAERNITVAVVLNRVPEGAEHEIEEDLQHMLSEAGITPALLVCIPEQKRDNRGLLPPAAIDQVRNWLEQLGADAPARAAIARRTLSGAINGLGEDLQVIAAEQKSQHETLTRLSAVVDDAYDTALEN
;
A
#
# COMPACT_ATOMS: atom_id res chain seq x y z
N MET A 1 -18.01 -11.52 -6.41
CA MET A 1 -18.81 -10.33 -6.12
C MET A 1 -19.91 -10.24 -7.17
N GLN A 2 -21.13 -9.95 -6.78
CA GLN A 2 -22.23 -9.87 -7.74
C GLN A 2 -22.14 -8.53 -8.49
N HIS A 3 -22.66 -8.47 -9.72
CA HIS A 3 -22.70 -7.24 -10.54
C HIS A 3 -23.33 -6.05 -9.79
N THR A 4 -24.29 -6.34 -8.92
CA THR A 4 -24.98 -5.38 -8.05
C THR A 4 -24.02 -4.69 -7.06
N ASP A 5 -23.05 -5.43 -6.51
CA ASP A 5 -22.10 -4.88 -5.51
C ASP A 5 -21.17 -3.83 -6.14
N TYR A 6 -20.69 -4.10 -7.37
CA TYR A 6 -19.85 -3.16 -8.12
C TYR A 6 -20.61 -1.86 -8.43
N THR A 7 -21.87 -1.96 -8.86
CA THR A 7 -22.70 -0.79 -9.16
C THR A 7 -22.90 0.09 -7.91
N HIS A 8 -23.08 -0.52 -6.74
CA HIS A 8 -23.18 0.24 -5.48
C HIS A 8 -21.89 0.99 -5.14
N LEU A 9 -20.72 0.37 -5.33
CA LEU A 9 -19.42 1.02 -5.11
C LEU A 9 -19.21 2.20 -6.05
N MET A 10 -19.58 2.07 -7.33
CA MET A 10 -19.57 3.18 -8.30
C MET A 10 -20.47 4.33 -7.85
N ARG A 11 -21.66 4.00 -7.32
CA ARG A 11 -22.57 5.04 -6.81
C ARG A 11 -22.00 5.75 -5.58
N VAL A 12 -21.35 5.04 -4.67
CA VAL A 12 -20.63 5.63 -3.52
C VAL A 12 -19.55 6.59 -4.01
N ARG A 13 -18.76 6.17 -4.98
CA ARG A 13 -17.72 7.01 -5.59
C ARG A 13 -18.28 8.30 -6.19
N GLU A 14 -19.39 8.21 -6.94
CA GLU A 14 -20.07 9.39 -7.49
C GLU A 14 -20.56 10.34 -6.40
N LEU A 15 -21.16 9.82 -5.34
CA LEU A 15 -21.64 10.64 -4.21
C LEU A 15 -20.50 11.33 -3.49
N LEU A 16 -19.40 10.62 -3.21
CA LEU A 16 -18.22 11.18 -2.55
C LEU A 16 -17.53 12.26 -3.40
N ALA A 17 -17.54 12.14 -4.72
CA ALA A 17 -16.97 13.15 -5.62
C ALA A 17 -17.72 14.50 -5.55
N HIS A 18 -18.98 14.47 -5.09
CA HIS A 18 -19.82 15.67 -4.91
C HIS A 18 -19.97 16.09 -3.44
N CYS A 19 -19.34 15.37 -2.50
CA CYS A 19 -19.33 15.77 -1.09
C CYS A 19 -18.43 16.98 -0.89
N ASP A 20 -19.02 18.06 -0.41
CA ASP A 20 -18.31 19.29 -0.05
C ASP A 20 -18.50 19.61 1.44
N VAL A 21 -17.50 20.20 2.06
CA VAL A 21 -17.48 20.62 3.47
C VAL A 21 -17.04 22.08 3.52
N PRO A 22 -17.95 23.03 3.14
CA PRO A 22 -17.61 24.43 2.97
C PRO A 22 -17.46 25.21 4.29
N LEU A 23 -18.16 24.80 5.36
CA LEU A 23 -18.13 25.50 6.64
C LEU A 23 -17.05 24.95 7.57
N GLU A 24 -16.46 25.83 8.38
CA GLU A 24 -15.47 25.48 9.42
C GLU A 24 -16.18 25.01 10.70
N THR A 25 -16.77 23.84 10.65
CA THR A 25 -17.33 23.14 11.80
C THR A 25 -16.26 22.34 12.55
N LEU A 26 -16.59 21.81 13.72
CA LEU A 26 -15.62 21.13 14.60
C LEU A 26 -14.83 20.00 13.93
N ASN A 27 -15.47 19.24 13.04
CA ASN A 27 -14.87 18.08 12.37
C ASN A 27 -14.64 18.29 10.86
N ALA A 28 -14.73 19.53 10.38
CA ALA A 28 -14.61 19.86 8.96
C ALA A 28 -13.31 19.34 8.32
N ASP A 29 -12.17 19.58 8.96
CA ASP A 29 -10.86 19.13 8.45
C ASP A 29 -10.73 17.61 8.43
N LEU A 30 -11.20 16.95 9.46
CA LEU A 30 -11.24 15.48 9.52
C LEU A 30 -12.10 14.91 8.38
N ALA A 31 -13.29 15.48 8.16
CA ALA A 31 -14.17 15.02 7.09
C ALA A 31 -13.57 15.26 5.70
N ARG A 32 -12.95 16.43 5.47
CA ARG A 32 -12.21 16.73 4.22
C ARG A 32 -11.08 15.72 3.97
N GLU A 33 -10.34 15.34 5.02
CA GLU A 33 -9.29 14.31 4.93
C GLU A 33 -9.89 12.94 4.61
N ARG A 34 -10.98 12.53 5.28
CA ARG A 34 -11.66 11.26 5.04
C ARG A 34 -12.26 11.17 3.64
N ILE A 35 -12.86 12.25 3.12
CA ILE A 35 -13.37 12.32 1.74
C ILE A 35 -12.24 12.08 0.74
N ARG A 36 -11.10 12.74 0.91
CA ARG A 36 -9.93 12.54 0.02
C ARG A 36 -9.40 11.12 0.09
N ALA A 37 -9.25 10.56 1.30
CA ALA A 37 -8.77 9.21 1.52
C ALA A 37 -9.73 8.15 0.93
N ALA A 38 -11.03 8.31 1.15
CA ALA A 38 -12.06 7.41 0.65
C ALA A 38 -12.13 7.40 -0.90
N ASN A 39 -12.11 8.59 -1.55
CA ASN A 39 -12.06 8.68 -3.01
C ASN A 39 -10.80 8.00 -3.56
N LYS A 40 -9.63 8.31 -2.98
CA LYS A 40 -8.37 7.69 -3.41
C LYS A 40 -8.39 6.17 -3.26
N GLN A 41 -8.91 5.65 -2.14
CA GLN A 41 -8.99 4.21 -1.91
C GLN A 41 -9.97 3.51 -2.85
N LEU A 42 -11.10 4.16 -3.17
CA LEU A 42 -12.04 3.66 -4.18
C LEU A 42 -11.39 3.56 -5.54
N ASP A 43 -10.71 4.61 -5.98
CA ASP A 43 -10.11 4.67 -7.31
C ASP A 43 -8.84 3.80 -7.43
N ASP A 44 -7.96 3.79 -6.43
CA ASP A 44 -6.66 3.11 -6.49
C ASP A 44 -6.73 1.61 -6.18
N TYR A 45 -7.76 1.15 -5.42
CA TYR A 45 -7.81 -0.24 -5.00
C TYR A 45 -9.21 -0.88 -5.11
N ILE A 46 -10.25 -0.29 -4.47
CA ILE A 46 -11.52 -0.99 -4.29
C ILE A 46 -12.18 -1.28 -5.65
N LEU A 47 -12.36 -0.28 -6.51
CA LEU A 47 -13.01 -0.43 -7.80
C LEU A 47 -12.21 -1.31 -8.77
N PRO A 48 -10.90 -1.12 -8.96
CA PRO A 48 -10.08 -2.01 -9.78
C PRO A 48 -10.15 -3.46 -9.33
N ARG A 49 -9.97 -3.71 -8.02
CA ARG A 49 -9.98 -5.07 -7.46
C ARG A 49 -11.36 -5.70 -7.50
N ALA A 50 -12.41 -4.94 -7.25
CA ALA A 50 -13.80 -5.39 -7.35
C ALA A 50 -14.17 -5.78 -8.78
N GLY A 51 -13.64 -5.07 -9.77
CA GLY A 51 -13.84 -5.35 -11.20
C GLY A 51 -13.05 -6.56 -11.70
N SER A 52 -11.96 -6.96 -11.02
CA SER A 52 -11.03 -7.98 -11.52
C SER A 52 -10.38 -8.79 -10.38
N LEU A 53 -11.13 -9.75 -9.82
CA LEU A 53 -10.63 -10.63 -8.77
C LEU A 53 -9.58 -11.63 -9.27
N ASP A 54 -9.54 -11.87 -10.57
CA ASP A 54 -8.57 -12.78 -11.21
C ASP A 54 -7.26 -12.08 -11.60
N ALA A 55 -7.20 -10.76 -11.46
CA ALA A 55 -5.96 -9.99 -11.68
C ALA A 55 -4.83 -10.51 -10.77
N PRO A 56 -3.56 -10.36 -11.17
CA PRO A 56 -2.44 -10.75 -10.32
C PRO A 56 -2.54 -10.06 -8.95
N ILE A 57 -2.14 -10.75 -7.89
CA ILE A 57 -2.06 -10.10 -6.58
C ILE A 57 -0.86 -9.18 -6.52
N THR A 58 -1.09 -8.01 -5.95
CA THR A 58 -0.07 -7.00 -5.77
C THR A 58 0.61 -7.20 -4.42
N VAL A 59 1.91 -7.49 -4.46
CA VAL A 59 2.76 -7.69 -3.30
C VAL A 59 3.64 -6.46 -3.12
N VAL A 60 3.36 -5.65 -2.11
CA VAL A 60 4.19 -4.48 -1.77
C VAL A 60 5.32 -4.92 -0.84
N VAL A 61 6.55 -4.74 -1.29
CA VAL A 61 7.75 -4.96 -0.47
C VAL A 61 8.05 -3.67 0.26
N GLY A 62 7.59 -3.60 1.51
CA GLY A 62 7.70 -2.43 2.38
C GLY A 62 8.55 -2.72 3.62
N GLY A 63 8.99 -1.68 4.30
CA GLY A 63 9.78 -1.83 5.52
C GLY A 63 10.75 -0.68 5.75
N SER A 64 11.53 -0.80 6.82
CA SER A 64 12.41 0.25 7.30
C SER A 64 13.53 0.62 6.33
N THR A 65 14.05 1.84 6.50
CA THR A 65 15.21 2.32 5.76
C THR A 65 16.42 1.38 5.97
N GLY A 66 16.98 0.91 4.86
CA GLY A 66 18.17 0.02 4.90
C GLY A 66 17.87 -1.42 5.30
N ALA A 67 16.61 -1.84 5.40
CA ALA A 67 16.24 -3.24 5.65
C ALA A 67 16.63 -4.19 4.51
N GLY A 68 16.91 -3.66 3.32
CA GLY A 68 17.35 -4.47 2.18
C GLY A 68 16.24 -4.84 1.21
N LYS A 69 15.13 -4.09 1.17
CA LYS A 69 13.96 -4.31 0.29
C LYS A 69 14.35 -4.51 -1.17
N SER A 70 14.97 -3.52 -1.79
CA SER A 70 15.41 -3.60 -3.19
C SER A 70 16.42 -4.72 -3.44
N THR A 71 17.30 -5.02 -2.45
CA THR A 71 18.20 -6.17 -2.53
C THR A 71 17.40 -7.48 -2.54
N LEU A 72 16.40 -7.60 -1.68
CA LEU A 72 15.53 -8.78 -1.64
C LEU A 72 14.76 -8.94 -2.95
N VAL A 73 14.13 -7.86 -3.45
CA VAL A 73 13.40 -7.86 -4.74
C VAL A 73 14.31 -8.32 -5.87
N ASN A 74 15.48 -7.69 -6.03
CA ASN A 74 16.43 -8.07 -7.07
C ASN A 74 16.90 -9.52 -6.94
N SER A 75 17.11 -10.00 -5.70
CA SER A 75 17.52 -11.38 -5.45
C SER A 75 16.42 -12.38 -5.78
N LEU A 76 15.16 -12.07 -5.45
CA LEU A 76 14.00 -12.89 -5.81
C LEU A 76 13.86 -13.03 -7.32
N LEU A 77 14.12 -11.97 -8.07
CA LEU A 77 14.06 -11.95 -9.53
C LEU A 77 15.34 -12.47 -10.21
N GLY A 78 16.44 -12.60 -9.45
CA GLY A 78 17.76 -13.02 -9.98
C GLY A 78 18.46 -11.97 -10.83
N GLU A 79 17.94 -10.75 -10.88
CA GLU A 79 18.45 -9.63 -11.69
C GLU A 79 18.41 -8.30 -10.93
N PRO A 80 19.38 -7.40 -11.09
CA PRO A 80 19.41 -6.09 -10.43
C PRO A 80 18.52 -5.08 -11.16
N LEU A 81 17.20 -5.28 -11.10
CA LEU A 81 16.20 -4.46 -11.81
C LEU A 81 15.83 -3.18 -11.05
N THR A 82 15.88 -3.21 -9.70
CA THR A 82 15.63 -2.03 -8.88
C THR A 82 16.92 -1.54 -8.23
N ARG A 83 16.96 -0.28 -7.81
CA ARG A 83 18.17 0.28 -7.21
C ARG A 83 18.34 -0.16 -5.76
N ALA A 84 19.39 -0.92 -5.52
CA ALA A 84 19.90 -1.21 -4.20
C ALA A 84 21.24 -0.47 -3.99
N GLY A 85 21.31 0.49 -3.07
CA GLY A 85 22.53 1.30 -2.91
C GLY A 85 22.84 1.68 -1.46
N ALA A 86 24.08 2.15 -1.24
CA ALA A 86 24.57 2.62 0.07
C ALA A 86 24.22 4.10 0.35
N ILE A 87 23.92 4.89 -0.69
CA ILE A 87 23.59 6.32 -0.56
C ILE A 87 22.07 6.44 -0.34
N ARG A 88 21.65 7.01 0.76
CA ARG A 88 20.24 7.10 1.20
C ARG A 88 19.65 8.47 0.98
N PRO A 89 18.32 8.59 0.65
CA PRO A 89 17.38 7.51 0.34
C PRO A 89 17.64 6.89 -1.04
N THR A 90 17.65 5.56 -1.12
CA THR A 90 17.97 4.81 -2.34
C THR A 90 16.80 4.70 -3.29
N THR A 91 15.60 4.47 -2.76
CA THR A 91 14.37 4.32 -3.54
C THR A 91 13.47 5.51 -3.24
N ARG A 92 13.30 6.41 -4.19
CA ARG A 92 12.39 7.57 -4.09
C ARG A 92 11.09 7.32 -4.85
N GLN A 93 11.15 6.52 -5.92
CA GLN A 93 10.01 6.14 -6.74
C GLN A 93 9.71 4.67 -6.54
N PRO A 94 8.45 4.28 -6.39
CA PRO A 94 8.06 2.87 -6.37
C PRO A 94 8.27 2.25 -7.75
N VAL A 95 8.68 0.98 -7.76
CA VAL A 95 8.87 0.21 -8.98
C VAL A 95 7.90 -0.95 -8.98
N LEU A 96 6.97 -0.96 -9.94
CA LEU A 96 6.04 -2.05 -10.19
C LEU A 96 6.67 -3.00 -11.21
N LEU A 97 6.88 -4.24 -10.80
CA LEU A 97 7.45 -5.32 -11.60
C LEU A 97 6.36 -6.36 -11.87
N HIS A 98 6.08 -6.63 -13.13
CA HIS A 98 5.03 -7.57 -13.52
C HIS A 98 5.36 -8.26 -14.85
N ARG A 99 4.63 -9.34 -15.14
CA ARG A 99 4.73 -10.04 -16.42
C ARG A 99 3.98 -9.29 -17.51
N SER A 100 4.35 -9.51 -18.77
CA SER A 100 3.68 -8.87 -19.91
C SER A 100 2.20 -9.23 -20.03
N GLU A 101 1.82 -10.46 -19.67
CA GLU A 101 0.42 -10.93 -19.67
C GLU A 101 -0.46 -10.23 -18.63
N ASP A 102 0.14 -9.67 -17.58
CA ASP A 102 -0.57 -8.97 -16.49
C ASP A 102 -0.78 -7.47 -16.80
N ALA A 103 -0.16 -6.95 -17.86
CA ALA A 103 -0.25 -5.53 -18.24
C ALA A 103 -1.67 -4.99 -18.38
N PRO A 104 -2.68 -5.75 -18.87
CA PRO A 104 -4.07 -5.27 -18.95
C PRO A 104 -4.69 -4.91 -17.60
N TYR A 105 -4.21 -5.50 -16.50
CA TYR A 105 -4.72 -5.26 -15.15
C TYR A 105 -3.96 -4.17 -14.39
N LEU A 106 -2.73 -3.88 -14.82
CA LEU A 106 -1.76 -3.04 -14.10
C LEU A 106 -1.42 -1.73 -14.83
N GLY A 107 -2.15 -1.42 -15.90
CA GLY A 107 -2.04 -0.14 -16.60
C GLY A 107 -2.51 1.04 -15.76
N SER A 108 -2.11 2.25 -16.16
CA SER A 108 -2.40 3.51 -15.44
C SER A 108 -3.90 3.81 -15.25
N GLU A 109 -4.77 3.21 -16.05
CA GLU A 109 -6.22 3.37 -15.92
C GLU A 109 -6.85 2.37 -14.92
N HIS A 110 -6.10 1.32 -14.53
CA HIS A 110 -6.63 0.20 -13.76
C HIS A 110 -5.93 -0.02 -12.42
N TYR A 111 -4.72 0.49 -12.27
CA TYR A 111 -3.94 0.32 -11.04
C TYR A 111 -3.28 1.62 -10.64
N LEU A 112 -3.55 2.08 -9.40
CA LEU A 112 -3.05 3.34 -8.86
C LEU A 112 -3.24 4.53 -9.84
N PRO A 113 -4.46 4.76 -10.37
CA PRO A 113 -4.71 5.83 -11.34
C PRO A 113 -4.44 7.24 -10.78
N SER A 114 -4.35 7.38 -9.45
CA SER A 114 -3.93 8.63 -8.80
C SER A 114 -2.44 8.95 -8.99
N MET A 115 -1.64 7.99 -9.47
CA MET A 115 -0.21 8.16 -9.74
C MET A 115 0.06 8.31 -11.24
N ARG A 116 1.12 9.04 -11.58
CA ARG A 116 1.63 9.03 -12.97
C ARG A 116 2.44 7.77 -13.19
N HIS A 117 2.20 7.09 -14.31
CA HIS A 117 2.92 5.88 -14.68
C HIS A 117 4.04 6.21 -15.66
N HIS A 118 5.23 5.65 -15.40
CA HIS A 118 6.36 5.71 -16.31
C HIS A 118 6.82 4.29 -16.64
N SER A 119 6.57 3.87 -17.89
CA SER A 119 6.96 2.54 -18.34
C SER A 119 8.41 2.54 -18.81
N VAL A 120 9.19 1.59 -18.30
CA VAL A 120 10.58 1.34 -18.69
C VAL A 120 10.60 0.11 -19.62
N ALA A 121 11.32 0.21 -20.73
CA ALA A 121 11.42 -0.90 -21.66
C ALA A 121 12.20 -2.08 -21.07
N ALA A 122 11.86 -3.29 -21.51
CA ALA A 122 12.55 -4.50 -21.09
C ALA A 122 14.05 -4.41 -21.44
N GLY A 123 14.92 -4.65 -20.45
CA GLY A 123 16.37 -4.54 -20.61
C GLY A 123 16.96 -3.15 -20.32
N GLU A 124 16.11 -2.15 -20.05
CA GLU A 124 16.57 -0.86 -19.55
C GLU A 124 16.61 -0.88 -18.01
N THR A 125 17.56 -0.15 -17.43
CA THR A 125 17.61 0.04 -15.98
C THR A 125 16.64 1.13 -15.58
N VAL A 126 15.94 0.94 -14.45
CA VAL A 126 15.09 1.97 -13.87
C VAL A 126 15.87 3.28 -13.73
N PRO A 127 15.36 4.40 -14.28
CA PRO A 127 16.04 5.69 -14.21
C PRO A 127 16.41 6.06 -12.78
N GLY A 128 17.56 6.70 -12.63
CA GLY A 128 17.98 7.17 -11.32
C GLY A 128 17.06 8.26 -10.81
N ALA A 129 16.71 8.19 -9.54
CA ALA A 129 16.11 9.31 -8.85
C ALA A 129 17.15 10.44 -8.75
N ASP A 130 17.14 11.36 -9.69
CA ASP A 130 17.82 12.64 -9.54
C ASP A 130 17.10 13.49 -8.49
N ALA A 131 17.75 14.54 -7.98
CA ALA A 131 17.20 15.39 -6.91
C ALA A 131 15.86 16.06 -7.27
N HIS A 132 15.46 16.01 -8.53
CA HIS A 132 14.21 16.58 -9.08
C HIS A 132 13.19 15.50 -9.49
N THR A 133 13.39 14.22 -9.14
CA THR A 133 12.47 13.15 -9.52
C THR A 133 11.21 13.25 -8.66
N GLU A 134 10.07 13.43 -9.30
CA GLU A 134 8.77 13.57 -8.63
C GLU A 134 8.37 12.25 -7.97
N ALA A 135 7.94 12.30 -6.71
CA ALA A 135 7.58 11.12 -5.92
C ALA A 135 6.26 10.47 -6.37
N ASP A 136 5.45 11.19 -7.15
CA ASP A 136 4.12 10.74 -7.58
C ASP A 136 4.16 9.85 -8.84
N VAL A 137 5.34 9.33 -9.19
CA VAL A 137 5.54 8.50 -10.39
C VAL A 137 5.74 7.05 -9.98
N LEU A 138 4.87 6.17 -10.45
CA LEU A 138 5.03 4.73 -10.41
C LEU A 138 5.84 4.29 -11.64
N VAL A 139 7.04 3.78 -11.42
CA VAL A 139 7.85 3.21 -12.50
C VAL A 139 7.38 1.79 -12.75
N THR A 140 7.00 1.48 -13.98
CA THR A 140 6.50 0.15 -14.37
C THR A 140 7.51 -0.55 -15.25
N LEU A 141 7.94 -1.75 -14.87
CA LEU A 141 8.88 -2.59 -15.61
C LEU A 141 8.29 -3.97 -15.85
N GLN A 142 8.20 -4.36 -17.12
CA GLN A 142 7.80 -5.70 -17.52
C GLN A 142 9.00 -6.67 -17.48
N THR A 143 8.84 -7.78 -16.77
CA THR A 143 9.84 -8.85 -16.70
C THR A 143 9.18 -10.22 -16.52
N GLN A 144 9.77 -11.24 -17.15
CA GLN A 144 9.30 -12.63 -17.04
C GLN A 144 9.82 -13.34 -15.78
N THR A 145 10.70 -12.70 -15.02
CA THR A 145 11.28 -13.28 -13.79
C THR A 145 10.34 -13.19 -12.58
N VAL A 146 9.30 -12.35 -12.63
CA VAL A 146 8.24 -12.33 -11.62
C VAL A 146 7.40 -13.60 -11.73
N PRO A 147 7.02 -14.27 -10.62
CA PRO A 147 6.11 -15.42 -10.66
C PRO A 147 4.78 -15.09 -11.33
N PRO A 148 4.20 -16.02 -12.12
CA PRO A 148 2.88 -15.80 -12.75
C PRO A 148 1.81 -15.47 -11.69
N GLY A 149 0.91 -14.53 -11.99
CA GLY A 149 -0.16 -14.12 -11.08
C GLY A 149 0.29 -13.30 -9.87
N ILE A 150 1.54 -12.83 -9.87
CA ILE A 150 2.12 -11.92 -8.88
C ILE A 150 2.59 -10.64 -9.58
N ALA A 151 2.35 -9.50 -8.95
CA ALA A 151 3.02 -8.25 -9.27
C ALA A 151 3.77 -7.75 -8.03
N LEU A 152 5.05 -7.43 -8.16
CA LEU A 152 5.89 -6.95 -7.06
C LEU A 152 6.04 -5.44 -7.11
N ILE A 153 5.93 -4.78 -5.96
CA ILE A 153 6.23 -3.35 -5.84
C ILE A 153 7.37 -3.16 -4.87
N ASP A 154 8.50 -2.67 -5.36
CA ASP A 154 9.59 -2.18 -4.51
C ASP A 154 9.22 -0.77 -4.02
N ALA A 155 8.80 -0.68 -2.75
CA ALA A 155 8.29 0.56 -2.16
C ALA A 155 9.40 1.40 -1.51
N PRO A 156 9.23 2.73 -1.45
CA PRO A 156 10.09 3.60 -0.66
C PRO A 156 10.10 3.22 0.84
N ASP A 157 11.08 3.78 1.56
CA ASP A 157 11.23 3.53 3.00
C ASP A 157 10.06 4.14 3.78
N ILE A 158 9.43 3.33 4.65
CA ILE A 158 8.27 3.72 5.46
C ILE A 158 8.63 4.69 6.60
N ASP A 159 9.87 4.68 7.06
CA ASP A 159 10.45 5.53 8.09
C ASP A 159 11.39 6.58 7.52
N SER A 160 11.23 6.91 6.25
CA SER A 160 12.01 7.95 5.56
C SER A 160 11.90 9.29 6.28
N VAL A 161 12.98 10.06 6.26
CA VAL A 161 12.98 11.47 6.72
C VAL A 161 12.02 12.31 5.87
N SER A 162 11.82 11.96 4.60
CA SER A 162 10.86 12.60 3.71
C SER A 162 9.42 12.22 4.05
N GLU A 163 8.61 13.19 4.41
CA GLU A 163 7.17 13.00 4.65
C GLU A 163 6.45 12.48 3.40
N GLN A 164 6.86 12.94 2.22
CA GLN A 164 6.34 12.50 0.94
C GLN A 164 6.57 11.00 0.72
N ASN A 165 7.78 10.48 1.03
CA ASN A 165 8.06 9.04 0.92
C ASN A 165 7.23 8.23 1.92
N ARG A 166 7.01 8.74 3.14
CA ARG A 166 6.16 8.07 4.13
C ARG A 166 4.70 7.99 3.67
N ARG A 167 4.18 9.10 3.10
CA ARG A 167 2.82 9.11 2.52
C ARG A 167 2.71 8.11 1.38
N LEU A 168 3.66 8.15 0.45
CA LEU A 168 3.70 7.24 -0.69
C LEU A 168 3.75 5.77 -0.26
N ALA A 169 4.59 5.42 0.71
CA ALA A 169 4.63 4.06 1.24
C ALA A 169 3.27 3.63 1.84
N LYS A 170 2.59 4.52 2.58
CA LYS A 170 1.24 4.27 3.10
C LYS A 170 0.20 4.09 1.99
N ASP A 171 0.26 4.90 0.94
CA ASP A 171 -0.64 4.80 -0.21
C ASP A 171 -0.47 3.47 -0.94
N LEU A 172 0.77 3.06 -1.19
CA LEU A 172 1.07 1.76 -1.81
C LEU A 172 0.59 0.58 -0.97
N LEU A 173 0.80 0.64 0.36
CA LEU A 173 0.28 -0.38 1.27
C LEU A 173 -1.25 -0.43 1.25
N SER A 174 -1.90 0.72 1.07
CA SER A 174 -3.36 0.80 0.96
C SER A 174 -3.92 0.16 -0.32
N ALA A 175 -3.09 0.04 -1.36
CA ALA A 175 -3.41 -0.60 -2.63
C ALA A 175 -2.82 -2.01 -2.79
N ALA A 176 -2.20 -2.56 -1.74
CA ALA A 176 -1.62 -3.89 -1.74
C ALA A 176 -2.65 -4.97 -1.39
N ASP A 177 -2.59 -6.11 -2.08
CA ASP A 177 -3.30 -7.33 -1.65
C ASP A 177 -2.53 -8.04 -0.55
N LEU A 178 -1.20 -7.99 -0.63
CA LEU A 178 -0.28 -8.62 0.30
C LEU A 178 0.89 -7.67 0.59
N TRP A 179 1.29 -7.62 1.84
CA TRP A 179 2.47 -6.88 2.27
C TRP A 179 3.61 -7.83 2.64
N LEU A 180 4.72 -7.74 1.91
CA LEU A 180 5.99 -8.38 2.29
C LEU A 180 6.81 -7.37 3.12
N PHE A 181 6.65 -7.45 4.43
CA PHE A 181 7.33 -6.57 5.38
C PHE A 181 8.77 -7.01 5.60
N VAL A 182 9.72 -6.13 5.28
CA VAL A 182 11.16 -6.39 5.45
C VAL A 182 11.72 -5.53 6.56
N THR A 183 12.27 -6.16 7.58
CA THR A 183 12.94 -5.50 8.69
C THR A 183 14.30 -6.15 8.97
N THR A 184 15.02 -5.68 9.99
CA THR A 184 16.32 -6.25 10.40
C THR A 184 16.33 -6.55 11.89
N ALA A 185 17.26 -7.39 12.33
CA ALA A 185 17.47 -7.69 13.74
C ALA A 185 17.62 -6.46 14.65
N ASN A 186 18.11 -5.33 14.11
CA ASN A 186 18.27 -4.10 14.87
C ASN A 186 17.03 -3.18 14.84
N ARG A 187 16.03 -3.46 14.02
CA ARG A 187 14.91 -2.54 13.74
C ARG A 187 13.54 -3.18 13.76
N TYR A 188 13.44 -4.48 14.03
CA TYR A 188 12.15 -5.18 14.01
C TYR A 188 11.18 -4.66 15.09
N ALA A 189 11.69 -4.08 16.17
CA ALA A 189 10.90 -3.50 17.26
C ALA A 189 10.67 -1.98 17.12
N ASP A 190 11.05 -1.34 16.00
CA ASP A 190 10.85 0.10 15.80
C ASP A 190 9.34 0.45 15.71
N ALA A 191 8.92 1.54 16.37
CA ALA A 191 7.51 1.92 16.50
C ALA A 191 6.82 2.22 15.16
N VAL A 192 7.49 2.91 14.22
CA VAL A 192 6.90 3.32 12.94
C VAL A 192 6.49 2.11 12.07
N PRO A 193 7.33 1.08 11.87
CA PRO A 193 6.92 -0.16 11.23
C PRO A 193 5.73 -0.84 11.89
N TRP A 194 5.70 -0.88 13.24
CA TRP A 194 4.62 -1.50 13.98
C TRP A 194 3.28 -0.80 13.81
N GLU A 195 3.26 0.54 13.77
CA GLU A 195 2.04 1.29 13.46
C GLU A 195 1.42 0.86 12.12
N LEU A 196 2.25 0.61 11.10
CA LEU A 196 1.79 0.17 9.79
C LEU A 196 1.36 -1.30 9.79
N LEU A 197 2.04 -2.17 10.56
CA LEU A 197 1.60 -3.56 10.73
C LEU A 197 0.23 -3.65 11.39
N HIS A 198 -0.04 -2.85 12.43
CA HIS A 198 -1.35 -2.76 13.05
C HIS A 198 -2.43 -2.32 12.06
N ARG A 199 -2.17 -1.28 11.26
CA ARG A 199 -3.10 -0.83 10.22
C ARG A 199 -3.34 -1.90 9.15
N ALA A 200 -2.32 -2.67 8.78
CA ALA A 200 -2.48 -3.78 7.85
C ALA A 200 -3.39 -4.87 8.43
N ALA A 201 -3.24 -5.17 9.73
CA ALA A 201 -4.09 -6.13 10.43
C ALA A 201 -5.56 -5.66 10.52
N GLU A 202 -5.80 -4.41 10.91
CA GLU A 202 -7.13 -3.78 10.95
C GLU A 202 -7.86 -3.88 9.60
N ARG A 203 -7.11 -3.77 8.50
CA ARG A 203 -7.64 -3.86 7.14
C ARG A 203 -7.64 -5.27 6.56
N ASN A 204 -7.33 -6.29 7.35
CA ASN A 204 -7.20 -7.69 6.91
C ASN A 204 -6.22 -7.91 5.75
N ILE A 205 -5.21 -7.04 5.58
CA ILE A 205 -4.17 -7.24 4.57
C ILE A 205 -3.32 -8.46 4.99
N THR A 206 -3.07 -9.34 4.05
CA THR A 206 -2.17 -10.47 4.29
C THR A 206 -0.74 -9.96 4.44
N VAL A 207 -0.09 -10.32 5.55
CA VAL A 207 1.30 -9.91 5.85
C VAL A 207 2.20 -11.12 5.81
N ALA A 208 3.33 -11.01 5.10
CA ALA A 208 4.49 -11.89 5.22
C ALA A 208 5.66 -11.08 5.79
N VAL A 209 6.47 -11.66 6.64
CA VAL A 209 7.56 -10.96 7.33
C VAL A 209 8.90 -11.58 6.97
N VAL A 210 9.84 -10.74 6.57
CA VAL A 210 11.24 -11.12 6.33
C VAL A 210 12.13 -10.36 7.31
N LEU A 211 12.70 -11.08 8.25
CA LEU A 211 13.71 -10.58 9.16
C LEU A 211 15.09 -10.77 8.50
N ASN A 212 15.63 -9.69 7.97
CA ASN A 212 16.85 -9.68 7.18
C ASN A 212 18.08 -9.28 8.03
N ARG A 213 19.27 -9.69 7.62
CA ARG A 213 20.55 -9.38 8.28
C ARG A 213 20.58 -9.83 9.73
N VAL A 214 20.10 -11.02 9.98
CA VAL A 214 20.17 -11.62 11.32
C VAL A 214 21.61 -12.02 11.61
N PRO A 215 22.19 -11.64 12.75
CA PRO A 215 23.51 -12.11 13.13
C PRO A 215 23.55 -13.65 13.23
N GLU A 216 24.66 -14.25 12.78
CA GLU A 216 24.84 -15.70 12.84
C GLU A 216 24.71 -16.21 14.28
N GLY A 217 23.87 -17.21 14.48
CA GLY A 217 23.58 -17.83 15.78
C GLY A 217 22.51 -17.14 16.62
N ALA A 218 21.96 -15.98 16.18
CA ALA A 218 20.88 -15.28 16.87
C ALA A 218 19.50 -15.51 16.21
N GLU A 219 19.43 -16.33 15.14
CA GLU A 219 18.24 -16.47 14.32
C GLU A 219 17.05 -16.92 15.14
N HIS A 220 17.21 -17.95 15.96
CA HIS A 220 16.14 -18.56 16.75
C HIS A 220 15.58 -17.60 17.81
N GLU A 221 16.47 -16.94 18.55
CA GLU A 221 16.08 -16.02 19.63
C GLU A 221 15.30 -14.81 19.08
N ILE A 222 15.79 -14.20 18.00
CA ILE A 222 15.15 -13.01 17.40
C ILE A 222 13.86 -13.40 16.68
N GLU A 223 13.80 -14.57 16.06
CA GLU A 223 12.58 -15.09 15.41
C GLU A 223 11.48 -15.35 16.45
N GLU A 224 11.80 -15.98 17.58
CA GLU A 224 10.86 -16.23 18.67
C GLU A 224 10.33 -14.92 19.28
N ASP A 225 11.21 -13.94 19.53
CA ASP A 225 10.81 -12.64 20.06
C ASP A 225 9.89 -11.89 19.09
N LEU A 226 10.24 -11.84 17.81
CA LEU A 226 9.39 -11.23 16.78
C LEU A 226 8.04 -11.96 16.65
N GLN A 227 8.04 -13.29 16.71
CA GLN A 227 6.81 -14.09 16.66
C GLN A 227 5.91 -13.80 17.88
N HIS A 228 6.50 -13.64 19.05
CA HIS A 228 5.79 -13.25 20.27
C HIS A 228 5.16 -11.85 20.12
N MET A 229 5.95 -10.86 19.69
CA MET A 229 5.45 -9.49 19.44
C MET A 229 4.30 -9.46 18.43
N LEU A 230 4.42 -10.22 17.32
CA LEU A 230 3.35 -10.33 16.31
C LEU A 230 2.09 -10.94 16.91
N SER A 231 2.23 -11.98 17.73
CA SER A 231 1.10 -12.64 18.41
C SER A 231 0.41 -11.72 19.40
N GLU A 232 1.15 -10.96 20.21
CA GLU A 232 0.59 -9.97 21.14
C GLU A 232 -0.17 -8.85 20.40
N ALA A 233 0.31 -8.47 19.21
CA ALA A 233 -0.35 -7.52 18.33
C ALA A 233 -1.55 -8.10 17.56
N GLY A 234 -1.87 -9.39 17.75
CA GLY A 234 -2.94 -10.08 17.02
C GLY A 234 -2.63 -10.30 15.53
N ILE A 235 -1.37 -10.25 15.14
CA ILE A 235 -0.92 -10.39 13.76
C ILE A 235 -0.39 -11.81 13.53
N THR A 236 -1.05 -12.56 12.64
CA THR A 236 -0.57 -13.87 12.19
C THR A 236 0.00 -13.74 10.79
N PRO A 237 1.33 -13.74 10.63
CA PRO A 237 1.93 -13.63 9.31
C PRO A 237 1.68 -14.90 8.48
N ALA A 238 1.44 -14.72 7.17
CA ALA A 238 1.31 -15.84 6.24
C ALA A 238 2.66 -16.56 5.98
N LEU A 239 3.75 -15.83 6.22
CA LEU A 239 5.12 -16.32 6.17
C LEU A 239 5.97 -15.49 7.15
N LEU A 240 6.85 -16.16 7.89
CA LEU A 240 7.94 -15.54 8.66
C LEU A 240 9.25 -16.22 8.26
N VAL A 241 10.22 -15.43 7.79
CA VAL A 241 11.52 -15.93 7.34
C VAL A 241 12.64 -15.10 7.94
N CYS A 242 13.65 -15.77 8.50
CA CYS A 242 14.91 -15.18 8.92
C CYS A 242 15.99 -15.38 7.86
N ILE A 243 16.58 -14.28 7.39
CA ILE A 243 17.70 -14.29 6.45
C ILE A 243 18.96 -13.84 7.23
N PRO A 244 19.92 -14.73 7.44
CA PRO A 244 21.18 -14.37 8.08
C PRO A 244 21.92 -13.29 7.30
N GLU A 245 22.80 -12.53 7.99
CA GLU A 245 23.66 -11.58 7.31
C GLU A 245 24.64 -12.29 6.39
N GLN A 246 24.58 -12.03 5.09
CA GLN A 246 25.36 -12.72 4.09
C GLN A 246 26.04 -11.76 3.11
N LYS A 247 27.15 -12.22 2.54
CA LYS A 247 27.81 -11.51 1.46
C LYS A 247 26.98 -11.60 0.18
N ARG A 248 26.80 -10.48 -0.46
CA ARG A 248 26.18 -10.40 -1.78
C ARG A 248 27.17 -10.75 -2.88
N ASP A 249 26.66 -11.25 -4.00
CA ASP A 249 27.46 -11.50 -5.20
C ASP A 249 27.94 -10.17 -5.87
N ASN A 250 28.66 -10.28 -6.98
CA ASN A 250 29.16 -9.14 -7.74
C ASN A 250 28.06 -8.28 -8.40
N ARG A 251 26.82 -8.80 -8.49
CA ARG A 251 25.63 -8.09 -8.96
C ARG A 251 24.84 -7.46 -7.80
N GLY A 252 25.29 -7.65 -6.55
CA GLY A 252 24.64 -7.15 -5.36
C GLY A 252 23.47 -8.03 -4.86
N LEU A 253 23.35 -9.26 -5.38
CA LEU A 253 22.27 -10.20 -5.03
C LEU A 253 22.65 -11.06 -3.83
N LEU A 254 21.65 -11.49 -3.05
CA LEU A 254 21.79 -12.48 -2.01
C LEU A 254 21.99 -13.88 -2.64
N PRO A 255 22.67 -14.81 -1.94
CA PRO A 255 22.74 -16.18 -2.38
C PRO A 255 21.35 -16.80 -2.56
N PRO A 256 21.10 -17.62 -3.59
CA PRO A 256 19.78 -18.24 -3.82
C PRO A 256 19.22 -18.94 -2.59
N ALA A 257 20.04 -19.72 -1.89
CA ALA A 257 19.63 -20.46 -0.69
C ALA A 257 19.10 -19.56 0.44
N ALA A 258 19.54 -18.29 0.52
CA ALA A 258 19.08 -17.35 1.54
C ALA A 258 17.66 -16.86 1.30
N ILE A 259 17.17 -16.92 0.07
CA ILE A 259 15.87 -16.40 -0.35
C ILE A 259 14.92 -17.46 -0.87
N ASP A 260 15.34 -18.74 -0.93
CA ASP A 260 14.55 -19.85 -1.49
C ASP A 260 13.19 -20.00 -0.79
N GLN A 261 13.12 -19.78 0.52
CA GLN A 261 11.87 -19.86 1.28
C GLN A 261 10.85 -18.84 0.81
N VAL A 262 11.27 -17.59 0.64
CA VAL A 262 10.39 -16.49 0.16
C VAL A 262 10.04 -16.71 -1.31
N ARG A 263 11.03 -17.11 -2.14
CA ARG A 263 10.82 -17.40 -3.57
C ARG A 263 9.82 -18.50 -3.77
N ASN A 264 10.03 -19.67 -3.15
CA ASN A 264 9.15 -20.84 -3.29
C ASN A 264 7.73 -20.52 -2.81
N TRP A 265 7.59 -19.75 -1.74
CA TRP A 265 6.27 -19.33 -1.25
C TRP A 265 5.55 -18.44 -2.25
N LEU A 266 6.24 -17.43 -2.83
CA LEU A 266 5.66 -16.57 -3.87
C LEU A 266 5.31 -17.34 -5.15
N GLU A 267 6.15 -18.32 -5.57
CA GLU A 267 5.88 -19.17 -6.72
C GLU A 267 4.66 -20.06 -6.49
N GLN A 268 4.55 -20.68 -5.31
CA GLN A 268 3.39 -21.50 -4.93
C GLN A 268 2.12 -20.65 -4.90
N LEU A 269 2.17 -19.49 -4.28
CA LEU A 269 1.06 -18.54 -4.24
C LEU A 269 0.68 -18.09 -5.66
N GLY A 270 1.68 -17.79 -6.49
CA GLY A 270 1.48 -17.42 -7.88
C GLY A 270 0.83 -18.51 -8.72
N ALA A 271 1.10 -19.78 -8.45
CA ALA A 271 0.49 -20.92 -9.14
C ALA A 271 -0.93 -21.23 -8.63
N ASP A 272 -1.28 -20.87 -7.39
CA ASP A 272 -2.56 -21.18 -6.76
C ASP A 272 -3.60 -20.06 -6.97
N ALA A 273 -4.36 -20.12 -8.04
CA ALA A 273 -5.39 -19.13 -8.35
C ALA A 273 -6.49 -19.04 -7.25
N PRO A 274 -7.00 -20.14 -6.66
CA PRO A 274 -7.90 -20.08 -5.51
C PRO A 274 -7.32 -19.32 -4.31
N ALA A 275 -6.06 -19.57 -3.94
CA ALA A 275 -5.40 -18.88 -2.83
C ALA A 275 -5.25 -17.39 -3.12
N ARG A 276 -4.82 -16.98 -4.33
CA ARG A 276 -4.77 -15.59 -4.75
C ARG A 276 -6.14 -14.91 -4.64
N ALA A 277 -7.18 -15.54 -5.16
CA ALA A 277 -8.54 -15.00 -5.09
C ALA A 277 -9.05 -14.88 -3.64
N ALA A 278 -8.65 -15.78 -2.74
CA ALA A 278 -8.99 -15.70 -1.32
C ALA A 278 -8.31 -14.50 -0.65
N ILE A 279 -7.03 -14.26 -0.93
CA ILE A 279 -6.29 -13.09 -0.45
C ILE A 279 -6.95 -11.80 -0.95
N ALA A 280 -7.19 -11.70 -2.27
CA ALA A 280 -7.82 -10.52 -2.88
C ALA A 280 -9.19 -10.21 -2.27
N ARG A 281 -10.05 -11.23 -2.08
CA ARG A 281 -11.37 -11.05 -1.44
C ARG A 281 -11.26 -10.60 0.01
N ARG A 282 -10.34 -11.18 0.79
CA ARG A 282 -10.12 -10.82 2.19
C ARG A 282 -9.70 -9.36 2.33
N THR A 283 -8.71 -8.94 1.55
CA THR A 283 -8.21 -7.57 1.57
C THR A 283 -9.26 -6.57 1.05
N LEU A 284 -9.97 -6.92 -0.03
CA LEU A 284 -11.07 -6.10 -0.55
C LEU A 284 -12.20 -5.93 0.49
N SER A 285 -12.56 -7.00 1.20
CA SER A 285 -13.56 -6.92 2.26
C SER A 285 -13.11 -5.99 3.39
N GLY A 286 -11.85 -6.07 3.82
CA GLY A 286 -11.28 -5.15 4.81
C GLY A 286 -11.30 -3.70 4.34
N ALA A 287 -10.95 -3.45 3.07
CA ALA A 287 -10.99 -2.12 2.48
C ALA A 287 -12.42 -1.54 2.42
N ILE A 288 -13.41 -2.35 2.06
CA ILE A 288 -14.83 -1.94 2.04
C ILE A 288 -15.34 -1.64 3.45
N ASN A 289 -14.95 -2.43 4.46
CA ASN A 289 -15.33 -2.18 5.84
C ASN A 289 -14.75 -0.84 6.34
N GLY A 290 -13.46 -0.58 6.10
CA GLY A 290 -12.83 0.69 6.46
C GLY A 290 -13.47 1.89 5.72
N LEU A 291 -13.83 1.72 4.44
CA LEU A 291 -14.61 2.73 3.71
C LEU A 291 -15.97 3.01 4.41
N GLY A 292 -16.64 1.96 4.91
CA GLY A 292 -17.88 2.11 5.65
C GLY A 292 -17.73 2.98 6.91
N GLU A 293 -16.64 2.83 7.64
CA GLU A 293 -16.31 3.66 8.82
C GLU A 293 -16.06 5.13 8.41
N ASP A 294 -15.29 5.36 7.35
CA ASP A 294 -15.05 6.71 6.82
C ASP A 294 -16.35 7.38 6.38
N LEU A 295 -17.24 6.64 5.72
CA LEU A 295 -18.55 7.15 5.29
C LEU A 295 -19.44 7.58 6.47
N GLN A 296 -19.37 6.90 7.63
CA GLN A 296 -20.11 7.31 8.83
C GLN A 296 -19.61 8.67 9.35
N VAL A 297 -18.30 8.88 9.39
CA VAL A 297 -17.70 10.17 9.80
C VAL A 297 -18.11 11.29 8.84
N ILE A 298 -18.02 11.03 7.53
CA ILE A 298 -18.40 11.98 6.48
C ILE A 298 -19.89 12.34 6.58
N ALA A 299 -20.77 11.34 6.75
CA ALA A 299 -22.21 11.56 6.87
C ALA A 299 -22.59 12.37 8.12
N ALA A 300 -21.92 12.12 9.25
CA ALA A 300 -22.12 12.90 10.47
C ALA A 300 -21.74 14.38 10.27
N GLU A 301 -20.65 14.63 9.58
CA GLU A 301 -20.24 16.00 9.28
C GLU A 301 -21.16 16.67 8.27
N GLN A 302 -21.61 15.98 7.22
CA GLN A 302 -22.59 16.52 6.26
C GLN A 302 -23.87 16.98 6.97
N LYS A 303 -24.33 16.22 7.97
CA LYS A 303 -25.47 16.61 8.80
C LYS A 303 -25.17 17.88 9.61
N SER A 304 -23.99 17.98 10.23
CA SER A 304 -23.55 19.18 10.97
C SER A 304 -23.47 20.43 10.07
N GLN A 305 -22.95 20.28 8.84
CA GLN A 305 -22.91 21.32 7.83
C GLN A 305 -24.33 21.83 7.50
N HIS A 306 -25.25 20.90 7.25
CA HIS A 306 -26.65 21.23 6.93
C HIS A 306 -27.36 21.98 8.08
N GLU A 307 -27.22 21.49 9.32
CA GLU A 307 -27.78 22.15 10.51
C GLU A 307 -27.22 23.54 10.73
N THR A 308 -25.92 23.74 10.47
CA THR A 308 -25.26 25.03 10.59
C THR A 308 -25.71 26.00 9.51
N LEU A 309 -25.83 25.54 8.25
CA LEU A 309 -26.37 26.33 7.15
C LEU A 309 -27.82 26.78 7.43
N THR A 310 -28.66 25.89 7.94
CA THR A 310 -30.05 26.21 8.29
C THR A 310 -30.10 27.31 9.35
N ARG A 311 -29.26 27.23 10.39
CA ARG A 311 -29.18 28.27 11.42
C ARG A 311 -28.70 29.62 10.88
N LEU A 312 -27.68 29.61 10.02
CA LEU A 312 -27.18 30.82 9.38
C LEU A 312 -28.22 31.47 8.48
N SER A 313 -28.96 30.67 7.68
CA SER A 313 -30.05 31.21 6.84
C SER A 313 -31.13 31.86 7.70
N ALA A 314 -31.55 31.24 8.79
CA ALA A 314 -32.54 31.82 9.68
C ALA A 314 -32.09 33.16 10.29
N VAL A 315 -30.82 33.29 10.66
CA VAL A 315 -30.27 34.57 11.18
C VAL A 315 -30.26 35.65 10.10
N VAL A 316 -29.94 35.28 8.85
CA VAL A 316 -29.95 36.24 7.73
C VAL A 316 -31.38 36.69 7.43
N ASP A 317 -32.33 35.77 7.39
CA ASP A 317 -33.74 36.07 7.14
C ASP A 317 -34.30 37.00 8.21
N ASP A 318 -34.06 36.73 9.50
CA ASP A 318 -34.47 37.60 10.64
C ASP A 318 -33.86 39.03 10.54
N ALA A 319 -32.59 39.09 10.16
CA ALA A 319 -31.92 40.39 9.97
C ALA A 319 -32.52 41.20 8.79
N TYR A 320 -32.88 40.53 7.70
CA TYR A 320 -33.56 41.16 6.55
C TYR A 320 -34.96 41.65 6.92
N ASP A 321 -35.76 40.80 7.60
CA ASP A 321 -37.12 41.16 8.05
C ASP A 321 -37.06 42.37 9.00
N THR A 322 -36.15 42.36 9.96
CA THR A 322 -35.94 43.53 10.88
C THR A 322 -35.55 44.80 10.14
N ALA A 323 -34.72 44.71 9.07
CA ALA A 323 -34.31 45.84 8.27
C ALA A 323 -35.42 46.38 7.38
N LEU A 324 -36.38 45.55 6.98
CA LEU A 324 -37.55 45.97 6.18
C LEU A 324 -38.65 46.64 7.00
N GLU A 325 -38.71 46.35 8.32
CA GLU A 325 -39.68 46.94 9.24
C GLU A 325 -39.27 48.32 9.79
N ASN A 326 -38.02 48.74 9.62
CA ASN A 326 -37.48 50.05 9.99
C ASN A 326 -37.36 51.00 8.80
#